data_27d3c188aaff7b2f6d6adf7ff3b82ca9
#
_entry.id   27d3c188aaff7b2f6d6adf7ff3b82ca9
#
_cell.length_a   1.000
_cell.length_b   1.000
_cell.length_c   1.000
_cell.angle_alpha   90.00
_cell.angle_beta   90.00
_cell.angle_gamma   90.00
#
_symmetry.space_group_name_H-M   'P 1'
#
loop_
_entity.id
_entity.type
_entity.pdbx_description
1 polymer ?
#
loop_
_entity_poly.entity_id
_entity_poly.type
_entity_poly.pdbx_seq_one_letter_code
_entity_poly.pdbx_strand_id
1 'polypeptide(L)'
;PSYQSIKGLSFDGMKDGSLVKVYSLNELNGMGAKISEDTLEQIYSRLGSAAPNEIFIIAPQGKFTFAVDEYDNDGEWNTIFNILRVPYSMYQKFTENFKGTLQADDTDSVNAVVDAYGFDFMRKPKVDFEIIGEILRVNSFESFSRLKGKENISGFEAFSMLLVDLTYDN
;
A
#
# COMPACT_ATOMS: atom_id res chain seq x y z
N PRO A 1 -12.31 -14.70 -11.01
CA PRO A 1 -11.74 -13.38 -11.13
C PRO A 1 -11.50 -13.08 -12.60
N SER A 2 -12.10 -12.01 -13.10
CA SER A 2 -11.88 -11.57 -14.49
C SER A 2 -10.53 -10.82 -14.51
N TYR A 3 -9.51 -11.49 -15.00
CA TYR A 3 -8.22 -10.84 -15.27
C TYR A 3 -8.41 -9.84 -16.41
N GLN A 4 -8.08 -8.59 -16.14
CA GLN A 4 -8.08 -7.57 -17.18
C GLN A 4 -6.68 -7.49 -17.79
N SER A 5 -6.57 -7.83 -19.08
CA SER A 5 -5.32 -7.69 -19.84
C SER A 5 -5.39 -6.41 -20.67
N ILE A 6 -4.45 -5.52 -20.44
CA ILE A 6 -4.29 -4.27 -21.19
C ILE A 6 -2.88 -4.25 -21.75
N LYS A 7 -2.76 -4.19 -23.09
CA LYS A 7 -1.48 -4.13 -23.81
C LYS A 7 -0.44 -5.19 -23.35
N GLY A 8 -0.91 -6.41 -23.07
CA GLY A 8 -0.05 -7.52 -22.63
C GLY A 8 0.36 -7.49 -21.16
N LEU A 9 -0.18 -6.56 -20.38
CA LEU A 9 -0.09 -6.56 -18.91
C LEU A 9 -1.34 -7.18 -18.32
N SER A 10 -1.17 -8.09 -17.37
CA SER A 10 -2.30 -8.66 -16.63
C SER A 10 -2.51 -7.89 -15.33
N PHE A 11 -3.73 -7.46 -15.09
CA PHE A 11 -4.16 -6.86 -13.83
C PHE A 11 -5.16 -7.78 -13.14
N ASP A 12 -5.08 -7.84 -11.81
CA ASP A 12 -5.83 -8.78 -11.00
C ASP A 12 -7.22 -8.25 -10.63
N GLY A 13 -7.43 -6.95 -10.80
CA GLY A 13 -8.72 -6.32 -10.52
C GLY A 13 -8.78 -4.86 -10.93
N MET A 14 -9.94 -4.27 -10.63
CA MET A 14 -10.21 -2.85 -10.78
C MET A 14 -10.97 -2.34 -9.55
N LYS A 15 -10.60 -1.18 -9.05
CA LYS A 15 -11.27 -0.49 -7.95
C LYS A 15 -11.55 0.95 -8.37
N ASP A 16 -12.82 1.31 -8.47
CA ASP A 16 -13.28 2.68 -8.77
C ASP A 16 -12.60 3.30 -10.02
N GLY A 17 -12.38 2.48 -11.07
CA GLY A 17 -11.69 2.89 -12.30
C GLY A 17 -10.16 2.76 -12.24
N SER A 18 -9.58 2.51 -11.09
CA SER A 18 -8.15 2.29 -10.90
C SER A 18 -7.78 0.82 -11.11
N LEU A 19 -6.65 0.55 -11.75
CA LEU A 19 -6.15 -0.80 -11.97
C LEU A 19 -5.47 -1.34 -10.71
N VAL A 20 -5.63 -2.63 -10.45
CA VAL A 20 -5.01 -3.33 -9.32
C VAL A 20 -4.13 -4.46 -9.83
N LYS A 21 -2.85 -4.44 -9.45
CA LYS A 21 -1.89 -5.53 -9.69
C LYS A 21 -1.43 -6.11 -8.37
N VAL A 22 -1.59 -7.42 -8.23
CA VAL A 22 -1.13 -8.17 -7.04
C VAL A 22 0.03 -9.06 -7.44
N TYR A 23 1.14 -8.92 -6.75
CA TYR A 23 2.27 -9.82 -6.87
C TYR A 23 2.25 -10.82 -5.72
N SER A 24 2.00 -12.08 -6.03
CA SER A 24 2.01 -13.15 -5.04
C SER A 24 3.43 -13.49 -4.58
N LEU A 25 3.53 -14.14 -3.42
CA LEU A 25 4.81 -14.68 -2.94
C LEU A 25 5.46 -15.62 -3.97
N ASN A 26 4.65 -16.44 -4.65
CA ASN A 26 5.15 -17.44 -5.59
C ASN A 26 5.67 -16.81 -6.89
N GLU A 27 5.02 -15.79 -7.41
CA GLU A 27 5.47 -15.06 -8.61
C GLU A 27 6.83 -14.39 -8.37
N LEU A 28 7.08 -13.93 -7.14
CA LEU A 28 8.30 -13.24 -6.75
C LEU A 28 9.39 -14.18 -6.20
N ASN A 29 9.06 -15.43 -5.87
CA ASN A 29 10.03 -16.40 -5.33
C ASN A 29 10.91 -17.05 -6.42
N GLY A 30 10.44 -17.09 -7.66
CA GLY A 30 11.10 -17.85 -8.73
C GLY A 30 12.44 -17.28 -9.22
N MET A 31 12.75 -15.99 -8.99
CA MET A 31 13.93 -15.33 -9.55
C MET A 31 14.55 -14.25 -8.67
N GLY A 32 14.26 -14.20 -7.38
CA GLY A 32 14.70 -13.05 -6.56
C GLY A 32 14.12 -11.71 -7.05
N ALA A 33 13.07 -11.78 -7.86
CA ALA A 33 12.47 -10.64 -8.51
C ALA A 33 11.99 -9.64 -7.45
N LYS A 34 12.42 -8.42 -7.63
CA LYS A 34 12.03 -7.28 -6.80
C LYS A 34 11.25 -6.31 -7.67
N ILE A 35 10.37 -5.57 -7.03
CA ILE A 35 9.63 -4.48 -7.66
C ILE A 35 10.46 -3.21 -7.43
N SER A 36 10.99 -2.67 -8.50
CA SER A 36 11.75 -1.42 -8.53
C SER A 36 10.94 -0.29 -9.17
N GLU A 37 11.44 0.91 -9.13
CA GLU A 37 10.90 2.05 -9.87
C GLU A 37 10.86 1.75 -11.37
N ASP A 38 11.91 1.13 -11.94
CA ASP A 38 11.93 0.68 -13.34
C ASP A 38 10.75 -0.24 -13.69
N THR A 39 10.28 -1.05 -12.71
CA THR A 39 9.10 -1.90 -12.90
C THR A 39 7.84 -1.07 -13.12
N LEU A 40 7.69 0.01 -12.35
CA LEU A 40 6.57 0.95 -12.48
C LEU A 40 6.64 1.70 -13.81
N GLU A 41 7.84 2.16 -14.20
CA GLU A 41 8.09 2.80 -15.49
C GLU A 41 7.72 1.91 -16.67
N GLN A 42 8.07 0.62 -16.62
CA GLN A 42 7.70 -0.33 -17.65
C GLN A 42 6.20 -0.53 -17.74
N ILE A 43 5.48 -0.58 -16.60
CA ILE A 43 4.02 -0.67 -16.58
C ILE A 43 3.42 0.59 -17.20
N TYR A 44 3.86 1.77 -16.78
CA TYR A 44 3.37 3.06 -17.29
C TYR A 44 3.60 3.20 -18.79
N SER A 45 4.83 2.94 -19.25
CA SER A 45 5.21 3.03 -20.68
C SER A 45 4.38 2.09 -21.56
N ARG A 46 4.08 0.89 -21.08
CA ARG A 46 3.23 -0.07 -21.82
C ARG A 46 1.78 0.38 -21.89
N LEU A 47 1.24 0.94 -20.82
CA LEU A 47 -0.13 1.46 -20.80
C LEU A 47 -0.24 2.71 -21.69
N GLY A 48 0.73 3.60 -21.63
CA GLY A 48 0.74 4.85 -22.38
C GLY A 48 -0.54 5.65 -22.13
N SER A 49 -1.22 6.07 -23.18
CA SER A 49 -2.48 6.84 -23.08
C SER A 49 -3.66 6.08 -22.45
N ALA A 50 -3.53 4.78 -22.21
CA ALA A 50 -4.54 3.96 -21.51
C ALA A 50 -4.28 3.86 -20.01
N ALA A 51 -3.24 4.50 -19.48
CA ALA A 51 -2.96 4.52 -18.06
C ALA A 51 -4.06 5.31 -17.32
N PRO A 52 -4.65 4.73 -16.26
CA PRO A 52 -5.62 5.44 -15.43
C PRO A 52 -4.90 6.44 -14.51
N ASN A 53 -5.67 7.29 -13.82
CA ASN A 53 -5.10 8.22 -12.84
C ASN A 53 -4.43 7.53 -11.65
N GLU A 54 -4.87 6.33 -11.31
CA GLU A 54 -4.32 5.56 -10.19
C GLU A 54 -4.13 4.09 -10.55
N ILE A 55 -3.03 3.52 -10.08
CA ILE A 55 -2.73 2.08 -10.15
C ILE A 55 -2.31 1.61 -8.77
N PHE A 56 -2.91 0.54 -8.27
CA PHE A 56 -2.53 -0.08 -7.00
C PHE A 56 -1.60 -1.25 -7.25
N ILE A 57 -0.44 -1.24 -6.59
CA ILE A 57 0.53 -2.34 -6.60
C ILE A 57 0.56 -2.96 -5.22
N ILE A 58 0.11 -4.20 -5.10
CA ILE A 58 0.05 -4.95 -3.85
C ILE A 58 1.11 -6.05 -3.89
N ALA A 59 2.00 -6.07 -2.91
CA ALA A 59 3.03 -7.09 -2.80
C ALA A 59 3.55 -7.25 -1.37
N PRO A 60 4.27 -8.36 -1.06
CA PRO A 60 4.98 -8.49 0.20
C PRO A 60 5.96 -7.35 0.45
N GLN A 61 6.00 -6.83 1.67
CA GLN A 61 6.79 -5.65 2.04
C GLN A 61 8.26 -5.72 1.59
N GLY A 62 8.93 -6.86 1.79
CA GLY A 62 10.35 -7.03 1.44
C GLY A 62 10.65 -7.20 -0.05
N LYS A 63 9.64 -7.09 -0.92
CA LYS A 63 9.82 -7.23 -2.37
C LYS A 63 10.03 -5.90 -3.09
N PHE A 64 9.76 -4.78 -2.45
CA PHE A 64 10.05 -3.46 -2.99
C PHE A 64 11.49 -3.03 -2.71
N THR A 65 12.13 -2.38 -3.68
CA THR A 65 13.49 -1.83 -3.55
C THR A 65 13.52 -0.36 -3.14
N PHE A 66 12.36 0.28 -3.07
CA PHE A 66 12.17 1.68 -2.72
C PHE A 66 11.21 1.81 -1.54
N ALA A 67 11.22 2.97 -0.87
CA ALA A 67 10.48 3.19 0.37
C ALA A 67 9.19 4.01 0.22
N VAL A 68 9.04 4.75 -0.91
CA VAL A 68 7.88 5.62 -1.11
C VAL A 68 6.57 4.81 -1.26
N ASP A 69 5.50 5.36 -0.75
CA ASP A 69 4.16 4.75 -0.79
C ASP A 69 3.32 5.23 -1.97
N GLU A 70 3.70 6.32 -2.59
CA GLU A 70 3.11 6.88 -3.80
C GLU A 70 4.26 7.23 -4.75
N TYR A 71 4.11 6.84 -6.02
CA TYR A 71 5.11 7.09 -7.05
C TYR A 71 4.44 7.61 -8.32
N ASP A 72 4.90 8.74 -8.81
CA ASP A 72 4.40 9.42 -10.01
C ASP A 72 5.52 10.00 -10.89
N ASN A 73 6.75 9.50 -10.69
CA ASN A 73 7.97 9.99 -11.33
C ASN A 73 8.17 11.49 -11.11
N ASP A 74 8.19 11.92 -9.85
CA ASP A 74 8.35 13.33 -9.43
C ASP A 74 7.30 14.28 -10.03
N GLY A 75 6.08 13.77 -10.24
CA GLY A 75 4.96 14.52 -10.80
C GLY A 75 4.97 14.63 -12.34
N GLU A 76 5.87 13.90 -13.01
CA GLU A 76 5.89 13.88 -14.49
C GLU A 76 4.74 13.07 -15.10
N TRP A 77 4.17 12.13 -14.33
CA TRP A 77 3.09 11.27 -14.81
C TRP A 77 1.73 11.74 -14.31
N ASN A 78 0.73 11.55 -15.17
CA ASN A 78 -0.68 11.73 -14.78
C ASN A 78 -1.24 10.53 -13.99
N THR A 79 -0.42 9.52 -13.72
CA THR A 79 -0.77 8.28 -13.04
C THR A 79 0.01 8.18 -11.73
N ILE A 80 -0.69 8.00 -10.63
CA ILE A 80 -0.09 7.73 -9.31
C ILE A 80 -0.10 6.22 -9.06
N PHE A 81 1.06 5.64 -8.81
CA PHE A 81 1.17 4.28 -8.33
C PHE A 81 1.07 4.27 -6.81
N ASN A 82 0.00 3.69 -6.29
CA ASN A 82 -0.22 3.47 -4.86
C ASN A 82 0.44 2.15 -4.46
N ILE A 83 1.46 2.20 -3.61
CA ILE A 83 2.26 1.04 -3.19
C ILE A 83 1.71 0.49 -1.90
N LEU A 84 1.15 -0.71 -1.96
CA LEU A 84 0.51 -1.39 -0.84
C LEU A 84 1.37 -2.57 -0.38
N ARG A 85 2.11 -2.36 0.71
CA ARG A 85 3.05 -3.34 1.28
C ARG A 85 2.34 -4.23 2.28
N VAL A 86 2.26 -5.52 1.98
CA VAL A 86 1.70 -6.51 2.90
C VAL A 86 2.81 -7.07 3.79
N PRO A 87 2.75 -6.88 5.11
CA PRO A 87 3.72 -7.44 6.04
C PRO A 87 3.72 -8.98 6.01
N TYR A 88 4.88 -9.59 6.17
CA TYR A 88 4.98 -11.05 6.21
C TYR A 88 4.17 -11.69 7.35
N SER A 89 4.00 -10.98 8.46
CA SER A 89 3.16 -11.42 9.57
C SER A 89 1.70 -11.67 9.15
N MET A 90 1.18 -10.92 8.20
CA MET A 90 -0.17 -11.15 7.67
C MET A 90 -0.27 -12.48 6.92
N TYR A 91 0.74 -12.82 6.13
CA TYR A 91 0.75 -14.12 5.44
C TYR A 91 0.78 -15.29 6.42
N GLN A 92 1.52 -15.17 7.53
CA GLN A 92 1.51 -16.17 8.59
C GLN A 92 0.11 -16.30 9.21
N LYS A 93 -0.54 -15.17 9.51
CA LYS A 93 -1.88 -15.14 10.09
C LYS A 93 -2.93 -15.77 9.17
N PHE A 94 -2.88 -15.47 7.88
CA PHE A 94 -3.73 -16.16 6.91
C PHE A 94 -3.46 -17.67 6.88
N THR A 95 -2.20 -18.07 6.88
CA THR A 95 -1.84 -19.49 6.89
C THR A 95 -2.34 -20.20 8.16
N GLU A 96 -2.25 -19.57 9.32
CA GLU A 96 -2.73 -20.11 10.59
C GLU A 96 -4.25 -20.25 10.63
N ASN A 97 -4.99 -19.24 10.14
CA ASN A 97 -6.46 -19.21 10.19
C ASN A 97 -7.11 -20.07 9.10
N PHE A 98 -6.48 -20.21 7.95
CA PHE A 98 -7.00 -21.00 6.83
C PHE A 98 -6.25 -22.33 6.66
N LYS A 99 -5.63 -22.82 7.73
CA LYS A 99 -4.90 -24.09 7.74
C LYS A 99 -5.85 -25.27 7.48
N GLY A 100 -5.66 -25.93 6.34
CA GLY A 100 -6.51 -27.04 5.90
C GLY A 100 -7.59 -26.68 4.89
N THR A 101 -7.77 -25.41 4.57
CA THR A 101 -8.55 -24.96 3.42
C THR A 101 -7.60 -24.52 2.30
N LEU A 102 -7.85 -24.97 1.08
CA LEU A 102 -7.01 -24.62 -0.08
C LEU A 102 -7.18 -23.15 -0.47
N GLN A 103 -8.28 -22.53 -0.06
CA GLN A 103 -8.61 -21.12 -0.30
C GLN A 103 -9.68 -20.69 0.70
N ALA A 104 -9.64 -19.44 1.16
CA ALA A 104 -10.77 -18.86 1.86
C ALA A 104 -11.96 -18.80 0.92
N ASP A 105 -13.07 -19.45 1.28
CA ASP A 105 -14.22 -19.62 0.40
C ASP A 105 -15.02 -18.34 0.19
N ASP A 106 -14.83 -17.34 1.06
CA ASP A 106 -15.55 -16.09 1.01
C ASP A 106 -14.71 -14.89 1.47
N THR A 107 -15.10 -13.73 0.96
CA THR A 107 -14.45 -12.44 1.27
C THR A 107 -14.63 -12.05 2.74
N ASP A 108 -15.76 -12.42 3.36
CA ASP A 108 -16.08 -12.01 4.74
C ASP A 108 -15.18 -12.71 5.74
N SER A 109 -14.84 -13.98 5.52
CA SER A 109 -13.87 -14.72 6.32
C SER A 109 -12.47 -14.08 6.24
N VAL A 110 -12.05 -13.65 5.04
CA VAL A 110 -10.77 -12.95 4.87
C VAL A 110 -10.77 -11.60 5.58
N ASN A 111 -11.85 -10.82 5.40
CA ASN A 111 -11.99 -9.52 6.05
C ASN A 111 -12.03 -9.63 7.57
N ALA A 112 -12.70 -10.65 8.12
CA ALA A 112 -12.72 -10.90 9.55
C ALA A 112 -11.33 -11.14 10.13
N VAL A 113 -10.46 -11.85 9.41
CA VAL A 113 -9.05 -12.04 9.82
C VAL A 113 -8.30 -10.70 9.76
N VAL A 114 -8.46 -9.93 8.68
CA VAL A 114 -7.82 -8.61 8.52
C VAL A 114 -8.24 -7.68 9.65
N ASP A 115 -9.54 -7.60 9.95
CA ASP A 115 -10.08 -6.72 10.99
C ASP A 115 -9.65 -7.16 12.39
N ALA A 116 -9.60 -8.47 12.66
CA ALA A 116 -9.14 -9.00 13.95
C ALA A 116 -7.67 -8.64 14.26
N TYR A 117 -6.85 -8.47 13.23
CA TYR A 117 -5.44 -8.04 13.39
C TYR A 117 -5.25 -6.54 13.22
N GLY A 118 -6.32 -5.79 12.95
CA GLY A 118 -6.27 -4.33 12.78
C GLY A 118 -5.40 -3.89 11.61
N PHE A 119 -5.22 -4.77 10.59
CA PHE A 119 -4.39 -4.44 9.44
C PHE A 119 -5.15 -3.57 8.46
N ASP A 120 -4.54 -2.46 8.06
CA ASP A 120 -5.03 -1.60 6.99
C ASP A 120 -3.86 -0.97 6.22
N PHE A 121 -4.11 -0.59 4.98
CA PHE A 121 -3.18 0.19 4.19
C PHE A 121 -3.40 1.68 4.48
N MET A 122 -2.63 2.20 5.42
CA MET A 122 -2.71 3.60 5.80
C MET A 122 -1.90 4.48 4.84
N ARG A 123 -2.39 5.67 4.54
CA ARG A 123 -1.57 6.72 3.92
C ARG A 123 -0.59 7.27 4.94
N LYS A 124 0.51 7.85 4.45
CA LYS A 124 1.42 8.63 5.30
C LYS A 124 0.59 9.66 6.07
N PRO A 125 0.67 9.68 7.40
CA PRO A 125 -0.09 10.65 8.18
C PRO A 125 0.37 12.08 7.87
N LYS A 126 -0.59 13.00 7.87
CA LYS A 126 -0.29 14.43 7.84
C LYS A 126 -0.22 14.93 9.28
N VAL A 127 0.88 15.53 9.62
CA VAL A 127 1.12 16.10 10.95
C VAL A 127 1.46 17.57 10.75
N ASP A 128 0.69 18.45 11.36
CA ASP A 128 1.05 19.86 11.48
C ASP A 128 1.63 20.11 12.87
N PHE A 129 2.84 20.63 12.90
CA PHE A 129 3.54 20.86 14.16
C PHE A 129 4.41 22.12 14.11
N GLU A 130 4.71 22.67 15.27
CA GLU A 130 5.64 23.78 15.44
C GLU A 130 6.58 23.52 16.62
N ILE A 131 7.78 24.10 16.54
CA ILE A 131 8.75 24.06 17.63
C ILE A 131 8.90 25.47 18.18
N ILE A 132 8.57 25.67 19.48
CA ILE A 132 8.66 26.94 20.18
C ILE A 132 9.67 26.79 21.32
N GLY A 133 10.89 27.23 21.11
CA GLY A 133 11.99 26.95 22.04
C GLY A 133 12.25 25.45 22.15
N GLU A 134 12.08 24.87 23.33
CA GLU A 134 12.26 23.44 23.59
C GLU A 134 10.92 22.65 23.54
N ILE A 135 9.84 23.30 23.14
CA ILE A 135 8.51 22.69 23.14
C ILE A 135 8.12 22.32 21.71
N LEU A 136 7.86 21.03 21.48
CA LEU A 136 7.19 20.53 20.27
C LEU A 136 5.67 20.59 20.49
N ARG A 137 4.98 21.39 19.68
CA ARG A 137 3.52 21.47 19.67
C ARG A 137 2.99 20.81 18.41
N VAL A 138 2.16 19.78 18.55
CA VAL A 138 1.42 19.17 17.44
C VAL A 138 0.07 19.86 17.35
N ASN A 139 -0.20 20.53 16.23
CA ASN A 139 -1.43 21.30 16.00
C ASN A 139 -2.54 20.41 15.42
N SER A 140 -2.20 19.51 14.48
CA SER A 140 -3.13 18.56 13.91
C SER A 140 -2.47 17.25 13.49
N PHE A 141 -3.28 16.19 13.45
CA PHE A 141 -2.91 14.89 12.94
C PHE A 141 -4.06 14.32 12.12
N GLU A 142 -3.75 13.86 10.92
CA GLU A 142 -4.71 13.19 10.03
C GLU A 142 -4.09 11.93 9.47
N SER A 143 -4.84 10.84 9.50
CA SER A 143 -4.47 9.58 8.86
C SER A 143 -5.66 8.99 8.12
N PHE A 144 -5.40 8.35 6.97
CA PHE A 144 -6.44 7.83 6.09
C PHE A 144 -6.12 6.41 5.67
N SER A 145 -7.13 5.54 5.66
CA SER A 145 -7.05 4.27 4.97
C SER A 145 -7.04 4.48 3.45
N ARG A 146 -6.19 3.75 2.73
CA ARG A 146 -6.15 3.77 1.26
C ARG A 146 -7.29 2.99 0.63
N LEU A 147 -7.85 2.01 1.34
CA LEU A 147 -8.83 1.08 0.81
C LEU A 147 -10.25 1.32 1.34
N LYS A 148 -10.39 1.70 2.62
CA LYS A 148 -11.69 1.84 3.29
C LYS A 148 -12.39 3.18 3.05
N GLY A 149 -11.82 4.03 2.18
CA GLY A 149 -12.41 5.33 1.86
C GLY A 149 -12.08 6.42 2.86
N LYS A 150 -12.95 7.45 2.96
CA LYS A 150 -12.68 8.70 3.67
C LYS A 150 -12.99 8.68 5.17
N GLU A 151 -13.07 7.53 5.81
CA GLU A 151 -13.16 7.50 7.26
C GLU A 151 -11.83 7.99 7.83
N ASN A 152 -11.82 9.28 8.18
CA ASN A 152 -10.67 9.92 8.77
C ASN A 152 -10.51 9.42 10.20
N ILE A 153 -9.36 8.86 10.50
CA ILE A 153 -8.89 8.79 11.86
C ILE A 153 -8.22 10.14 12.12
N SER A 154 -8.94 11.08 12.69
CA SER A 154 -8.45 12.42 12.97
C SER A 154 -8.45 12.69 14.46
N GLY A 155 -7.48 13.53 14.89
CA GLY A 155 -7.34 13.94 16.26
C GLY A 155 -6.31 13.18 17.06
N PHE A 156 -6.05 13.67 18.27
CA PHE A 156 -4.99 13.13 19.14
C PHE A 156 -5.28 11.73 19.67
N GLU A 157 -6.51 11.28 19.62
CA GLU A 157 -6.94 9.93 19.98
C GLU A 157 -6.36 8.86 19.04
N ALA A 158 -5.93 9.26 17.84
CA ALA A 158 -5.29 8.38 16.87
C ALA A 158 -3.80 8.14 17.15
N PHE A 159 -3.20 8.86 18.10
CA PHE A 159 -1.82 8.67 18.48
C PHE A 159 -1.68 7.50 19.47
N SER A 160 -0.88 6.51 19.09
CA SER A 160 -0.42 5.49 20.04
C SER A 160 0.92 5.87 20.65
N MET A 161 1.79 6.53 19.85
CA MET A 161 3.15 6.89 20.27
C MET A 161 3.68 7.98 19.36
N LEU A 162 4.46 8.90 19.92
CA LEU A 162 5.27 9.89 19.21
C LEU A 162 6.75 9.63 19.52
N LEU A 163 7.55 9.39 18.49
CA LEU A 163 9.00 9.33 18.60
C LEU A 163 9.61 10.57 17.95
N VAL A 164 10.46 11.26 18.67
CA VAL A 164 11.15 12.46 18.20
C VAL A 164 12.66 12.19 18.21
N ASP A 165 13.29 12.28 17.05
CA ASP A 165 14.73 12.26 16.93
C ASP A 165 15.26 13.70 16.78
N LEU A 166 15.95 14.19 17.80
CA LEU A 166 16.53 15.54 17.82
C LEU A 166 17.91 15.62 17.18
N THR A 167 18.47 14.48 16.78
CA THR A 167 19.83 14.37 16.22
C THR A 167 19.83 13.90 14.77
N TYR A 168 18.65 13.86 14.13
CA TYR A 168 18.53 13.41 12.74
C TYR A 168 19.17 14.44 11.80
N ASP A 169 20.31 14.05 11.22
CA ASP A 169 20.99 14.76 10.13
C ASP A 169 20.52 14.19 8.78
N ASN A 170 20.03 15.04 7.89
CA ASN A 170 19.66 14.68 6.51
C ASN A 170 20.88 14.46 5.63
#